data_2cfed229e5f6ff9485d142ac14624326
#
_entry.id   2cfed229e5f6ff9485d142ac14624326
#
_cell.length_a   1.000
_cell.length_b   1.000
_cell.length_c   1.000
_cell.angle_alpha   90.00
_cell.angle_beta   90.00
_cell.angle_gamma   90.00
#
_symmetry.space_group_name_H-M   'P 1'
#
loop_
_entity.id
_entity.type
_entity.pdbx_description
1 polymer ?
#
loop_
_entity_poly.entity_id
_entity_poly.type
_entity_poly.pdbx_seq_one_letter_code
_entity_poly.pdbx_strand_id
1 'polypeptide(L)'
;MTQTAHEVRAEIERIAALGDAAPAEAARAVFAALRALLSSGEVRAAEPDAAAPSGWRVNAWVKQGILLGFRYGRLADVSMDHGRWPFFDKDTLPLRRFDLASGVRIVPGGSAVRDGAYVGRGVIAMPPMYINIGAWVGEGTLVDSHALVGSCAQIGARVHLSAGAQIGGVIEPVGALPVIVEDDVLVGGNTGIYEGAVVKARAVIAAGTILTGSTPLYDLPNGRIVRPEPGQPLVVPEGAVVVPGARAVTEGAGPGWGLSLATPVIVKYRDARTDARTELERWIR
;
A
#
# COMPACT_ATOMS: atom_id res chain seq x y z
N MET A 1 -24.33 19.83 -5.41
CA MET A 1 -24.28 19.29 -4.04
C MET A 1 -23.26 18.16 -4.03
N THR A 2 -22.31 18.19 -3.12
CA THR A 2 -21.31 17.12 -2.97
C THR A 2 -22.01 15.91 -2.33
N GLN A 3 -21.93 14.74 -2.95
CA GLN A 3 -22.47 13.50 -2.37
C GLN A 3 -21.69 13.12 -1.12
N THR A 4 -22.39 12.67 -0.08
CA THR A 4 -21.77 12.16 1.15
C THR A 4 -21.15 10.77 0.90
N ALA A 5 -20.19 10.37 1.73
CA ALA A 5 -19.58 9.03 1.66
C ALA A 5 -20.64 7.91 1.75
N HIS A 6 -21.69 8.11 2.53
CA HIS A 6 -22.79 7.14 2.67
C HIS A 6 -23.61 7.01 1.36
N GLU A 7 -23.94 8.10 0.70
CA GLU A 7 -24.68 8.08 -0.58
C GLU A 7 -23.84 7.45 -1.68
N VAL A 8 -22.53 7.77 -1.74
CA VAL A 8 -21.60 7.18 -2.71
C VAL A 8 -21.48 5.68 -2.48
N ARG A 9 -21.37 5.24 -1.22
CA ARG A 9 -21.33 3.81 -0.88
C ARG A 9 -22.58 3.07 -1.35
N ALA A 10 -23.77 3.57 -0.97
CA ALA A 10 -25.04 2.96 -1.35
C ALA A 10 -25.18 2.83 -2.87
N GLU A 11 -24.76 3.86 -3.61
CA GLU A 11 -24.85 3.86 -5.07
C GLU A 11 -23.82 2.90 -5.71
N ILE A 12 -22.60 2.79 -5.18
CA ILE A 12 -21.59 1.80 -5.62
C ILE A 12 -22.12 0.39 -5.42
N GLU A 13 -22.61 0.06 -4.21
CA GLU A 13 -23.16 -1.25 -3.90
C GLU A 13 -24.35 -1.61 -4.82
N ARG A 14 -25.23 -0.63 -5.09
CA ARG A 14 -26.35 -0.79 -6.02
C ARG A 14 -25.88 -1.06 -7.46
N ILE A 15 -24.92 -0.28 -7.98
CA ILE A 15 -24.40 -0.43 -9.34
C ILE A 15 -23.60 -1.72 -9.47
N ALA A 16 -22.77 -2.07 -8.49
CA ALA A 16 -22.01 -3.31 -8.51
C ALA A 16 -22.92 -4.56 -8.54
N ALA A 17 -24.06 -4.51 -7.86
CA ALA A 17 -25.06 -5.60 -7.88
C ALA A 17 -25.71 -5.82 -9.25
N LEU A 18 -25.73 -4.80 -10.14
CA LEU A 18 -26.25 -4.92 -11.50
C LEU A 18 -25.31 -5.68 -12.45
N GLY A 19 -24.06 -5.90 -12.08
CA GLY A 19 -23.08 -6.62 -12.91
C GLY A 19 -22.94 -6.00 -14.30
N ASP A 20 -23.19 -6.81 -15.34
CA ASP A 20 -23.07 -6.39 -16.75
C ASP A 20 -24.19 -5.42 -17.19
N ALA A 21 -25.31 -5.40 -16.48
CA ALA A 21 -26.42 -4.51 -16.76
C ALA A 21 -26.26 -3.09 -16.17
N ALA A 22 -25.14 -2.81 -15.50
CA ALA A 22 -24.91 -1.50 -14.89
C ALA A 22 -24.79 -0.39 -15.95
N PRO A 23 -25.51 0.73 -15.81
CA PRO A 23 -25.40 1.85 -16.73
C PRO A 23 -24.02 2.50 -16.65
N ALA A 24 -23.30 2.54 -17.77
CA ALA A 24 -21.92 3.02 -17.83
C ALA A 24 -21.76 4.46 -17.29
N GLU A 25 -22.64 5.37 -17.64
CA GLU A 25 -22.55 6.77 -17.19
C GLU A 25 -22.80 6.89 -15.66
N ALA A 26 -23.70 6.11 -15.10
CA ALA A 26 -23.92 6.08 -13.66
C ALA A 26 -22.69 5.52 -12.91
N ALA A 27 -22.10 4.44 -13.44
CA ALA A 27 -20.88 3.85 -12.89
C ALA A 27 -19.71 4.85 -12.92
N ARG A 28 -19.54 5.58 -14.00
CA ARG A 28 -18.52 6.63 -14.14
C ARG A 28 -18.74 7.79 -13.18
N ALA A 29 -19.98 8.23 -13.04
CA ALA A 29 -20.34 9.34 -12.15
C ALA A 29 -20.08 9.00 -10.67
N VAL A 30 -20.53 7.83 -10.20
CA VAL A 30 -20.29 7.41 -8.80
C VAL A 30 -18.82 7.15 -8.54
N PHE A 31 -18.09 6.60 -9.51
CA PHE A 31 -16.64 6.43 -9.39
C PHE A 31 -15.91 7.79 -9.29
N ALA A 32 -16.31 8.80 -10.05
CA ALA A 32 -15.74 10.14 -9.93
C ALA A 32 -15.95 10.74 -8.53
N ALA A 33 -17.15 10.53 -7.94
CA ALA A 33 -17.43 10.93 -6.56
C ALA A 33 -16.56 10.16 -5.55
N LEU A 34 -16.44 8.83 -5.68
CA LEU A 34 -15.55 8.02 -4.84
C LEU A 34 -14.10 8.51 -4.92
N ARG A 35 -13.62 8.77 -6.13
CA ARG A 35 -12.24 9.23 -6.37
C ARG A 35 -11.96 10.54 -5.64
N ALA A 36 -12.91 11.46 -5.61
CA ALA A 36 -12.79 12.72 -4.86
C ALA A 36 -12.70 12.47 -3.35
N LEU A 37 -13.55 11.58 -2.79
CA LEU A 37 -13.54 11.21 -1.38
C LEU A 37 -12.25 10.49 -0.97
N LEU A 38 -11.70 9.65 -1.84
CA LEU A 38 -10.41 9.01 -1.62
C LEU A 38 -9.27 10.02 -1.63
N SER A 39 -9.25 10.94 -2.60
CA SER A 39 -8.23 11.98 -2.70
C SER A 39 -8.23 12.95 -1.52
N SER A 40 -9.41 13.29 -0.98
CA SER A 40 -9.53 14.13 0.22
C SER A 40 -9.14 13.42 1.51
N GLY A 41 -9.11 12.09 1.51
CA GLY A 41 -8.90 11.29 2.72
C GLY A 41 -10.16 11.10 3.57
N GLU A 42 -11.34 11.48 3.07
CA GLU A 42 -12.62 11.24 3.76
C GLU A 42 -12.98 9.75 3.80
N VAL A 43 -12.52 9.00 2.79
CA VAL A 43 -12.74 7.55 2.65
C VAL A 43 -11.41 6.83 2.45
N ARG A 44 -11.30 5.62 2.99
CA ARG A 44 -10.12 4.74 2.87
C ARG A 44 -10.50 3.34 2.39
N ALA A 45 -9.59 2.66 1.71
CA ALA A 45 -9.78 1.26 1.29
C ALA A 45 -9.73 0.26 2.47
N ALA A 46 -9.03 0.61 3.54
CA ALA A 46 -9.10 -0.07 4.84
C ALA A 46 -8.86 0.95 5.94
N GLU A 47 -9.41 0.69 7.12
CA GLU A 47 -9.32 1.58 8.28
C GLU A 47 -9.02 0.80 9.57
N PRO A 48 -8.39 1.45 10.58
CA PRO A 48 -8.17 0.84 11.87
C PRO A 48 -9.47 0.34 12.50
N ASP A 49 -9.43 -0.87 13.04
CA ASP A 49 -10.54 -1.49 13.77
C ASP A 49 -9.99 -2.40 14.87
N ALA A 50 -10.07 -1.94 16.11
CA ALA A 50 -9.56 -2.68 17.27
C ALA A 50 -10.26 -4.03 17.50
N ALA A 51 -11.47 -4.23 16.94
CA ALA A 51 -12.18 -5.50 17.04
C ALA A 51 -11.70 -6.54 16.01
N ALA A 52 -11.02 -6.09 14.93
CA ALA A 52 -10.48 -6.99 13.93
C ALA A 52 -9.18 -7.64 14.42
N PRO A 53 -8.93 -8.95 14.16
CA PRO A 53 -7.72 -9.64 14.61
C PRO A 53 -6.40 -8.97 14.16
N SER A 54 -6.39 -8.39 12.96
CA SER A 54 -5.25 -7.63 12.43
C SER A 54 -5.17 -6.20 12.95
N GLY A 55 -6.23 -5.70 13.63
CA GLY A 55 -6.41 -4.30 13.97
C GLY A 55 -6.90 -3.42 12.81
N TRP A 56 -7.32 -4.05 11.70
CA TRP A 56 -7.74 -3.35 10.49
C TRP A 56 -8.94 -4.01 9.84
N ARG A 57 -9.85 -3.20 9.30
CA ARG A 57 -11.05 -3.62 8.56
C ARG A 57 -11.01 -3.08 7.13
N VAL A 58 -11.30 -3.95 6.16
CA VAL A 58 -11.39 -3.56 4.76
C VAL A 58 -12.74 -2.92 4.45
N ASN A 59 -12.72 -1.86 3.65
CA ASN A 59 -13.90 -1.25 3.05
C ASN A 59 -14.11 -1.81 1.63
N ALA A 60 -14.72 -3.00 1.55
CA ALA A 60 -14.89 -3.75 0.30
C ALA A 60 -15.63 -2.93 -0.77
N TRP A 61 -16.60 -2.09 -0.38
CA TRP A 61 -17.33 -1.21 -1.28
C TRP A 61 -16.42 -0.20 -2.01
N VAL A 62 -15.34 0.26 -1.37
CA VAL A 62 -14.33 1.13 -2.00
C VAL A 62 -13.65 0.41 -3.15
N LYS A 63 -13.25 -0.83 -2.93
CA LYS A 63 -12.61 -1.63 -3.99
C LYS A 63 -13.58 -1.94 -5.13
N GLN A 64 -14.85 -2.24 -4.80
CA GLN A 64 -15.91 -2.37 -5.82
C GLN A 64 -16.03 -1.12 -6.66
N GLY A 65 -16.04 0.07 -6.03
CA GLY A 65 -16.08 1.35 -6.74
C GLY A 65 -14.85 1.58 -7.62
N ILE A 66 -13.65 1.22 -7.16
CA ILE A 66 -12.42 1.29 -7.97
C ILE A 66 -12.52 0.39 -9.20
N LEU A 67 -13.04 -0.84 -9.04
CA LEU A 67 -13.26 -1.76 -10.17
C LEU A 67 -14.25 -1.20 -11.20
N LEU A 68 -15.29 -0.46 -10.78
CA LEU A 68 -16.17 0.25 -11.71
C LEU A 68 -15.38 1.27 -12.54
N GLY A 69 -14.47 2.01 -11.92
CA GLY A 69 -13.59 2.95 -12.63
C GLY A 69 -12.74 2.28 -13.71
N PHE A 70 -12.14 1.13 -13.39
CA PHE A 70 -11.39 0.35 -14.38
C PHE A 70 -12.28 -0.20 -15.49
N ARG A 71 -13.43 -0.74 -15.13
CA ARG A 71 -14.35 -1.38 -16.07
C ARG A 71 -14.95 -0.39 -17.07
N TYR A 72 -15.43 0.75 -16.61
CA TYR A 72 -16.16 1.72 -17.42
C TYR A 72 -15.30 2.88 -17.96
N GLY A 73 -14.00 2.90 -17.65
CA GLY A 73 -13.05 3.81 -18.26
C GLY A 73 -12.74 3.43 -19.70
N ARG A 74 -12.57 4.44 -20.56
CA ARG A 74 -12.18 4.27 -21.97
C ARG A 74 -10.71 4.65 -22.12
N LEU A 75 -10.01 3.97 -23.03
CA LEU A 75 -8.65 4.35 -23.37
C LEU A 75 -8.64 5.75 -23.98
N ALA A 76 -7.81 6.63 -23.43
CA ALA A 76 -7.66 8.00 -23.87
C ALA A 76 -6.17 8.37 -23.93
N ASP A 77 -5.84 9.31 -24.81
CA ASP A 77 -4.53 9.94 -24.83
C ASP A 77 -4.44 10.94 -23.68
N VAL A 78 -3.54 10.67 -22.73
CA VAL A 78 -3.26 11.51 -21.55
C VAL A 78 -1.87 12.13 -21.62
N SER A 79 -1.26 12.15 -22.81
CA SER A 79 0.06 12.69 -23.07
C SER A 79 0.07 14.21 -22.85
N MET A 80 1.10 14.74 -22.20
CA MET A 80 1.33 16.17 -22.09
C MET A 80 2.08 16.74 -23.30
N ASP A 81 2.83 15.91 -24.00
CA ASP A 81 3.62 16.23 -25.19
C ASP A 81 3.31 15.20 -26.28
N HIS A 82 2.32 15.53 -27.10
CA HIS A 82 1.81 14.66 -28.15
C HIS A 82 2.92 14.19 -29.11
N GLY A 83 3.35 12.94 -28.97
CA GLY A 83 4.25 12.24 -29.87
C GLY A 83 5.69 12.04 -29.38
N ARG A 84 6.18 12.77 -28.36
CA ARG A 84 7.51 12.53 -27.78
C ARG A 84 7.48 11.67 -26.53
N TRP A 85 6.42 11.82 -25.73
CA TRP A 85 6.20 11.10 -24.50
C TRP A 85 4.75 10.60 -24.43
N PRO A 86 4.42 9.54 -25.17
CA PRO A 86 3.05 9.08 -25.31
C PRO A 86 2.59 8.33 -24.05
N PHE A 87 1.44 8.72 -23.51
CA PHE A 87 0.77 8.03 -22.42
C PHE A 87 -0.70 7.78 -22.80
N PHE A 88 -1.14 6.54 -22.66
CA PHE A 88 -2.51 6.13 -22.93
C PHE A 88 -3.04 5.38 -21.70
N ASP A 89 -4.13 5.85 -21.12
CA ASP A 89 -4.72 5.24 -19.94
C ASP A 89 -6.24 5.40 -19.93
N LYS A 90 -6.89 4.82 -18.94
CA LYS A 90 -8.33 5.00 -18.74
C LYS A 90 -8.61 6.48 -18.37
N ASP A 91 -9.55 7.11 -19.08
CA ASP A 91 -9.97 8.49 -18.83
C ASP A 91 -10.57 8.71 -17.43
N THR A 92 -11.01 7.65 -16.79
CA THR A 92 -11.48 7.63 -15.39
C THR A 92 -10.34 7.70 -14.37
N LEU A 93 -9.10 7.42 -14.73
CA LEU A 93 -7.95 7.25 -13.85
C LEU A 93 -6.83 8.29 -14.10
N PRO A 94 -7.12 9.61 -14.03
CA PRO A 94 -6.11 10.63 -14.26
C PRO A 94 -5.05 10.64 -13.16
N LEU A 95 -3.97 11.36 -13.39
CA LEU A 95 -3.01 11.70 -12.35
C LEU A 95 -3.58 12.78 -11.43
N ARG A 96 -3.21 12.69 -10.15
CA ARG A 96 -3.55 13.68 -9.13
C ARG A 96 -2.82 14.99 -9.40
N ARG A 97 -3.54 16.09 -9.24
CA ARG A 97 -2.95 17.43 -9.29
C ARG A 97 -2.55 17.86 -7.89
N PHE A 98 -1.37 18.45 -7.79
CA PHE A 98 -0.83 19.05 -6.57
C PHE A 98 -0.52 20.52 -6.82
N ASP A 99 -0.60 21.29 -5.75
CA ASP A 99 -0.16 22.68 -5.68
C ASP A 99 0.70 22.90 -4.42
N LEU A 100 1.22 24.10 -4.25
CA LEU A 100 2.05 24.43 -3.08
C LEU A 100 1.26 24.34 -1.76
N ALA A 101 -0.06 24.57 -1.80
CA ALA A 101 -0.91 24.52 -0.62
C ALA A 101 -1.11 23.07 -0.10
N SER A 102 -0.95 22.07 -0.96
CA SER A 102 -1.01 20.65 -0.58
C SER A 102 0.09 20.26 0.42
N GLY A 103 1.20 21.03 0.48
CA GLY A 103 2.30 20.77 1.39
C GLY A 103 3.04 19.46 1.13
N VAL A 104 2.96 18.94 -0.10
CA VAL A 104 3.64 17.72 -0.56
C VAL A 104 4.86 18.14 -1.39
N ARG A 105 6.02 17.54 -1.11
CA ARG A 105 7.24 17.77 -1.89
C ARG A 105 7.39 16.68 -2.95
N ILE A 106 7.18 17.03 -4.21
CA ILE A 106 7.39 16.13 -5.34
C ILE A 106 8.67 16.56 -6.06
N VAL A 107 9.71 15.72 -5.97
CA VAL A 107 11.00 16.01 -6.60
C VAL A 107 10.90 15.74 -8.11
N PRO A 108 11.37 16.64 -8.98
CA PRO A 108 11.33 16.43 -10.44
C PRO A 108 12.03 15.14 -10.87
N GLY A 109 11.46 14.37 -11.79
CA GLY A 109 12.09 13.16 -12.32
C GLY A 109 11.13 11.99 -12.62
N GLY A 110 9.85 12.26 -12.87
CA GLY A 110 8.92 11.26 -13.41
C GLY A 110 8.11 10.47 -12.37
N SER A 111 7.98 11.00 -11.15
CA SER A 111 7.04 10.45 -10.17
C SER A 111 5.58 10.59 -10.63
N ALA A 112 4.73 9.62 -10.32
CA ALA A 112 3.31 9.66 -10.62
C ALA A 112 2.44 9.24 -9.43
N VAL A 113 1.37 9.99 -9.19
CA VAL A 113 0.34 9.68 -8.20
C VAL A 113 -1.01 9.65 -8.91
N ARG A 114 -1.74 8.57 -8.80
CA ARG A 114 -3.11 8.51 -9.33
C ARG A 114 -4.06 9.34 -8.49
N ASP A 115 -4.96 10.05 -9.16
CA ASP A 115 -6.11 10.65 -8.47
C ASP A 115 -6.98 9.54 -7.85
N GLY A 116 -7.48 9.77 -6.64
CA GLY A 116 -8.05 8.70 -5.79
C GLY A 116 -7.01 8.04 -4.87
N ALA A 117 -5.78 8.56 -4.78
CA ALA A 117 -4.85 8.27 -3.70
C ALA A 117 -4.81 9.44 -2.72
N TYR A 118 -4.83 9.16 -1.42
CA TYR A 118 -4.58 10.16 -0.39
C TYR A 118 -3.08 10.31 -0.15
N VAL A 119 -2.61 11.55 -0.11
CA VAL A 119 -1.22 11.89 0.23
C VAL A 119 -1.25 13.02 1.25
N GLY A 120 -0.78 12.75 2.44
CA GLY A 120 -0.76 13.67 3.58
C GLY A 120 0.26 14.80 3.43
N ARG A 121 0.12 15.82 4.28
CA ARG A 121 1.08 16.95 4.31
C ARG A 121 2.48 16.47 4.72
N GLY A 122 3.49 17.15 4.21
CA GLY A 122 4.89 16.81 4.51
C GLY A 122 5.39 15.51 3.86
N VAL A 123 4.57 14.85 3.05
CA VAL A 123 5.05 13.70 2.27
C VAL A 123 6.09 14.15 1.26
N ILE A 124 7.16 13.36 1.15
CA ILE A 124 8.22 13.56 0.15
C ILE A 124 8.18 12.41 -0.86
N ALA A 125 8.07 12.76 -2.12
CA ALA A 125 8.06 11.84 -3.25
C ALA A 125 9.36 11.99 -4.05
N MET A 126 10.25 11.00 -3.95
CA MET A 126 11.51 10.96 -4.69
C MET A 126 11.33 10.24 -6.04
N PRO A 127 11.96 10.74 -7.11
CA PRO A 127 11.70 10.22 -8.46
C PRO A 127 12.54 8.96 -8.80
N PRO A 128 12.01 8.15 -9.73
CA PRO A 128 10.61 8.01 -10.05
C PRO A 128 9.94 7.09 -9.02
N MET A 129 8.85 7.52 -8.43
CA MET A 129 8.02 6.65 -7.59
C MET A 129 6.59 6.57 -8.15
N TYR A 130 5.80 5.60 -7.69
CA TYR A 130 4.42 5.46 -8.11
C TYR A 130 3.49 5.17 -6.94
N ILE A 131 2.40 5.96 -6.84
CA ILE A 131 1.31 5.75 -5.88
C ILE A 131 0.02 5.51 -6.64
N ASN A 132 -0.58 4.33 -6.45
CA ASN A 132 -1.76 3.90 -7.18
C ASN A 132 -3.06 4.30 -6.46
N ILE A 133 -4.19 4.17 -7.19
CA ILE A 133 -5.52 4.51 -6.70
C ILE A 133 -5.91 3.74 -5.43
N GLY A 134 -6.65 4.40 -4.54
CA GLY A 134 -7.08 3.83 -3.26
C GLY A 134 -5.97 3.75 -2.21
N ALA A 135 -4.72 4.04 -2.58
CA ALA A 135 -3.62 4.10 -1.64
C ALA A 135 -3.80 5.26 -0.66
N TRP A 136 -3.35 5.05 0.56
CA TRP A 136 -3.25 6.07 1.60
C TRP A 136 -1.79 6.23 2.00
N VAL A 137 -1.27 7.44 1.97
CA VAL A 137 0.09 7.78 2.43
C VAL A 137 -0.02 8.86 3.49
N GLY A 138 0.28 8.51 4.74
CA GLY A 138 0.18 9.37 5.91
C GLY A 138 1.21 10.49 5.94
N GLU A 139 0.97 11.48 6.82
CA GLU A 139 1.77 12.69 6.93
C GLU A 139 3.25 12.42 7.21
N GLY A 140 4.14 13.24 6.63
CA GLY A 140 5.57 13.18 6.84
C GLY A 140 6.25 11.90 6.33
N THR A 141 5.57 11.09 5.55
CA THR A 141 6.13 9.86 4.96
C THR A 141 7.04 10.21 3.79
N LEU A 142 8.16 9.50 3.69
CA LEU A 142 9.06 9.52 2.53
C LEU A 142 8.78 8.31 1.64
N VAL A 143 8.46 8.57 0.38
CA VAL A 143 8.37 7.55 -0.68
C VAL A 143 9.57 7.76 -1.60
N ASP A 144 10.59 6.91 -1.45
CA ASP A 144 11.88 7.09 -2.12
C ASP A 144 11.85 6.58 -3.58
N SER A 145 12.97 6.77 -4.28
CA SER A 145 13.11 6.48 -5.71
C SER A 145 12.77 5.03 -6.04
N HIS A 146 12.02 4.83 -7.12
CA HIS A 146 11.53 3.51 -7.57
C HIS A 146 10.61 2.78 -6.59
N ALA A 147 10.20 3.41 -5.48
CA ALA A 147 9.23 2.79 -4.60
C ALA A 147 7.83 2.77 -5.22
N LEU A 148 7.10 1.69 -4.96
CA LEU A 148 5.71 1.50 -5.36
C LEU A 148 4.81 1.48 -4.12
N VAL A 149 3.75 2.27 -4.13
CA VAL A 149 2.60 2.10 -3.24
C VAL A 149 1.44 1.59 -4.09
N GLY A 150 1.17 0.31 -4.00
CA GLY A 150 0.16 -0.39 -4.79
C GLY A 150 -1.28 0.04 -4.46
N SER A 151 -2.22 -0.35 -5.32
CA SER A 151 -3.63 0.01 -5.15
C SER A 151 -4.17 -0.41 -3.77
N CYS A 152 -4.85 0.52 -3.12
CA CYS A 152 -5.47 0.31 -1.81
C CYS A 152 -4.51 0.11 -0.64
N ALA A 153 -3.18 0.08 -0.83
CA ALA A 153 -2.22 -0.04 0.25
C ALA A 153 -2.34 1.14 1.24
N GLN A 154 -2.19 0.88 2.53
CA GLN A 154 -2.34 1.86 3.59
C GLN A 154 -1.00 2.07 4.29
N ILE A 155 -0.42 3.23 4.08
CA ILE A 155 0.85 3.64 4.68
C ILE A 155 0.58 4.70 5.74
N GLY A 156 1.04 4.47 6.95
CA GLY A 156 0.91 5.36 8.09
C GLY A 156 1.71 6.65 7.96
N ALA A 157 1.76 7.41 9.04
CA ALA A 157 2.52 8.64 9.14
C ALA A 157 4.01 8.36 9.43
N ARG A 158 4.88 9.24 8.98
CA ARG A 158 6.34 9.21 9.25
C ARG A 158 7.02 7.89 8.85
N VAL A 159 6.44 7.18 7.91
CA VAL A 159 7.03 5.97 7.33
C VAL A 159 8.15 6.36 6.37
N HIS A 160 9.19 5.55 6.31
CA HIS A 160 10.20 5.64 5.27
C HIS A 160 10.12 4.41 4.37
N LEU A 161 9.62 4.58 3.15
CA LEU A 161 9.73 3.58 2.09
C LEU A 161 11.01 3.86 1.32
N SER A 162 12.08 3.12 1.60
CA SER A 162 13.38 3.31 0.96
C SER A 162 13.35 2.93 -0.53
N ALA A 163 14.41 3.28 -1.25
CA ALA A 163 14.51 3.10 -2.70
C ALA A 163 14.19 1.66 -3.13
N GLY A 164 13.32 1.54 -4.12
CA GLY A 164 12.89 0.24 -4.64
C GLY A 164 11.96 -0.57 -3.73
N ALA A 165 11.46 0.00 -2.61
CA ALA A 165 10.48 -0.69 -1.78
C ALA A 165 9.17 -0.91 -2.56
N GLN A 166 8.67 -2.15 -2.54
CA GLN A 166 7.48 -2.56 -3.28
C GLN A 166 6.36 -2.91 -2.31
N ILE A 167 5.39 -2.01 -2.16
CA ILE A 167 4.19 -2.25 -1.38
C ILE A 167 3.09 -2.71 -2.33
N GLY A 168 2.74 -3.99 -2.24
CA GLY A 168 1.79 -4.64 -3.14
C GLY A 168 0.39 -4.06 -3.06
N GLY A 169 -0.27 -4.01 -4.20
CA GLY A 169 -1.68 -3.64 -4.30
C GLY A 169 -2.58 -4.86 -4.17
N VAL A 170 -3.73 -4.70 -3.49
CA VAL A 170 -4.76 -5.73 -3.36
C VAL A 170 -6.12 -5.11 -3.66
N ILE A 171 -6.55 -5.18 -4.91
CA ILE A 171 -7.91 -4.75 -5.31
C ILE A 171 -8.86 -5.96 -5.22
N GLU A 172 -8.44 -7.09 -5.75
CA GLU A 172 -9.20 -8.34 -5.78
C GLU A 172 -8.52 -9.44 -4.97
N PRO A 173 -9.30 -10.26 -4.28
CA PRO A 173 -10.74 -10.13 -4.05
C PRO A 173 -11.07 -8.91 -3.19
N VAL A 174 -12.24 -8.29 -3.40
CA VAL A 174 -12.61 -7.03 -2.74
C VAL A 174 -12.65 -7.11 -1.22
N GLY A 175 -12.92 -8.31 -0.68
CA GLY A 175 -12.93 -8.58 0.77
C GLY A 175 -11.54 -8.79 1.38
N ALA A 176 -10.48 -8.97 0.58
CA ALA A 176 -9.13 -9.17 1.10
C ALA A 176 -8.57 -7.88 1.69
N LEU A 177 -7.85 -7.97 2.81
CA LEU A 177 -7.16 -6.83 3.39
C LEU A 177 -6.06 -6.34 2.44
N PRO A 178 -5.91 -5.02 2.18
CA PRO A 178 -4.74 -4.51 1.48
C PRO A 178 -3.51 -4.56 2.36
N VAL A 179 -2.32 -4.35 1.78
CA VAL A 179 -1.10 -4.22 2.57
C VAL A 179 -1.22 -2.99 3.47
N ILE A 180 -0.88 -3.18 4.74
CA ILE A 180 -0.86 -2.14 5.77
C ILE A 180 0.58 -1.97 6.29
N VAL A 181 1.05 -0.74 6.31
CA VAL A 181 2.29 -0.34 6.99
C VAL A 181 1.92 0.78 7.96
N GLU A 182 1.97 0.50 9.25
CA GLU A 182 1.57 1.46 10.29
C GLU A 182 2.62 2.56 10.49
N ASP A 183 2.37 3.47 11.44
CA ASP A 183 3.20 4.66 11.69
C ASP A 183 4.65 4.33 12.08
N ASP A 184 5.57 5.24 11.76
CA ASP A 184 6.98 5.20 12.19
C ASP A 184 7.75 3.93 11.74
N VAL A 185 7.25 3.22 10.73
CA VAL A 185 7.92 2.05 10.15
C VAL A 185 9.02 2.49 9.18
N LEU A 186 10.16 1.79 9.23
CA LEU A 186 11.21 1.90 8.22
C LEU A 186 11.19 0.65 7.34
N VAL A 187 10.99 0.84 6.05
CA VAL A 187 11.03 -0.22 5.03
C VAL A 187 12.29 -0.02 4.21
N GLY A 188 13.24 -0.95 4.36
CA GLY A 188 14.54 -0.92 3.67
C GLY A 188 14.44 -1.07 2.16
N GLY A 189 15.50 -0.70 1.47
CA GLY A 189 15.56 -0.75 0.01
C GLY A 189 15.33 -2.15 -0.57
N ASN A 190 14.68 -2.22 -1.74
CA ASN A 190 14.35 -3.47 -2.43
C ASN A 190 13.57 -4.48 -1.57
N THR A 191 12.81 -4.00 -0.61
CA THR A 191 11.91 -4.79 0.22
C THR A 191 10.58 -4.99 -0.51
N GLY A 192 9.99 -6.19 -0.38
CA GLY A 192 8.66 -6.48 -0.90
C GLY A 192 7.68 -6.82 0.23
N ILE A 193 6.53 -6.14 0.28
CA ILE A 193 5.45 -6.42 1.24
C ILE A 193 4.17 -6.65 0.43
N TYR A 194 3.64 -7.87 0.46
CA TYR A 194 2.60 -8.31 -0.45
C TYR A 194 1.44 -9.02 0.28
N GLU A 195 0.39 -9.35 -0.46
CA GLU A 195 -0.71 -10.24 -0.08
C GLU A 195 -1.40 -9.84 1.25
N GLY A 196 -1.62 -8.53 1.44
CA GLY A 196 -2.34 -8.02 2.60
C GLY A 196 -1.57 -8.11 3.93
N ALA A 197 -0.25 -8.35 3.89
CA ALA A 197 0.55 -8.36 5.10
C ALA A 197 0.43 -7.03 5.86
N VAL A 198 0.42 -7.11 7.19
CA VAL A 198 0.32 -5.97 8.11
C VAL A 198 1.66 -5.80 8.84
N VAL A 199 2.27 -4.65 8.69
CA VAL A 199 3.48 -4.26 9.43
C VAL A 199 3.06 -3.27 10.50
N LYS A 200 3.14 -3.69 11.78
CA LYS A 200 2.77 -2.87 12.93
C LYS A 200 3.75 -1.73 13.15
N ALA A 201 3.27 -0.71 13.88
CA ALA A 201 3.99 0.52 14.13
C ALA A 201 5.45 0.29 14.58
N ARG A 202 6.32 1.22 14.20
CA ARG A 202 7.73 1.24 14.61
C ARG A 202 8.57 0.02 14.19
N ALA A 203 8.03 -0.90 13.39
CA ALA A 203 8.84 -2.01 12.86
C ALA A 203 9.92 -1.49 11.89
N VAL A 204 10.99 -2.25 11.78
CA VAL A 204 12.07 -2.04 10.81
C VAL A 204 12.17 -3.27 9.93
N ILE A 205 11.94 -3.11 8.65
CA ILE A 205 12.09 -4.16 7.65
C ILE A 205 13.39 -3.89 6.90
N ALA A 206 14.41 -4.72 7.12
CA ALA A 206 15.72 -4.51 6.51
C ALA A 206 15.68 -4.72 4.98
N ALA A 207 16.63 -4.09 4.28
CA ALA A 207 16.73 -4.17 2.83
C ALA A 207 16.71 -5.61 2.31
N GLY A 208 16.01 -5.83 1.21
CA GLY A 208 15.88 -7.14 0.55
C GLY A 208 14.95 -8.14 1.25
N THR A 209 14.24 -7.73 2.32
CA THR A 209 13.25 -8.60 2.99
C THR A 209 11.98 -8.73 2.16
N ILE A 210 11.48 -9.94 1.99
CA ILE A 210 10.21 -10.23 1.33
C ILE A 210 9.20 -10.77 2.34
N LEU A 211 8.04 -10.11 2.44
CA LEU A 211 6.90 -10.51 3.25
C LEU A 211 5.72 -10.84 2.34
N THR A 212 5.16 -12.02 2.49
CA THR A 212 3.94 -12.46 1.80
C THR A 212 2.95 -13.04 2.79
N GLY A 213 1.71 -13.22 2.38
CA GLY A 213 0.67 -13.81 3.24
C GLY A 213 0.93 -15.27 3.64
N SER A 214 1.84 -15.97 2.96
CA SER A 214 2.11 -17.40 3.19
C SER A 214 3.51 -17.70 3.78
N THR A 215 4.45 -16.75 3.70
CA THR A 215 5.81 -16.96 4.17
C THR A 215 5.88 -16.92 5.71
N PRO A 216 6.42 -17.97 6.38
CA PRO A 216 6.56 -17.95 7.83
C PRO A 216 7.59 -16.91 8.27
N LEU A 217 7.27 -16.18 9.34
CA LEU A 217 8.17 -15.20 9.96
C LEU A 217 8.73 -15.80 11.26
N TYR A 218 10.03 -15.97 11.33
CA TYR A 218 10.71 -16.54 12.50
C TYR A 218 11.03 -15.45 13.51
N ASP A 219 10.48 -15.55 14.71
CA ASP A 219 10.69 -14.60 15.81
C ASP A 219 11.72 -15.19 16.79
N LEU A 220 13.03 -14.91 16.53
CA LEU A 220 14.12 -15.47 17.33
C LEU A 220 14.08 -15.04 18.80
N PRO A 221 13.85 -13.74 19.14
CA PRO A 221 13.78 -13.32 20.55
C PRO A 221 12.72 -14.07 21.36
N ASN A 222 11.59 -14.43 20.75
CA ASN A 222 10.48 -15.08 21.42
C ASN A 222 10.41 -16.58 21.15
N GLY A 223 11.32 -17.16 20.37
CA GLY A 223 11.39 -18.60 20.09
C GLY A 223 10.15 -19.16 19.39
N ARG A 224 9.48 -18.36 18.55
CA ARG A 224 8.22 -18.74 17.87
C ARG A 224 8.28 -18.50 16.36
N ILE A 225 7.39 -19.17 15.65
CA ILE A 225 7.16 -18.95 14.22
C ILE A 225 5.78 -18.29 14.07
N VAL A 226 5.76 -17.07 13.56
CA VAL A 226 4.54 -16.36 13.21
C VAL A 226 4.04 -16.86 11.87
N ARG A 227 2.86 -17.45 11.86
CA ARG A 227 2.15 -17.89 10.65
C ARG A 227 0.76 -17.28 10.66
N PRO A 228 0.25 -16.78 9.53
CA PRO A 228 -1.13 -16.38 9.48
C PRO A 228 -2.06 -17.60 9.65
N GLU A 229 -3.15 -17.42 10.37
CA GLU A 229 -4.25 -18.37 10.37
C GLU A 229 -5.00 -18.31 9.03
N PRO A 230 -5.73 -19.35 8.63
CA PRO A 230 -6.53 -19.31 7.40
C PRO A 230 -7.44 -18.09 7.34
N GLY A 231 -7.32 -17.31 6.26
CA GLY A 231 -8.10 -16.08 6.08
C GLY A 231 -7.60 -14.85 6.86
N GLN A 232 -6.51 -14.97 7.62
CA GLN A 232 -5.88 -13.85 8.32
C GLN A 232 -4.59 -13.42 7.60
N PRO A 233 -4.22 -12.14 7.68
CA PRO A 233 -2.96 -11.64 7.12
C PRO A 233 -1.76 -12.07 7.96
N LEU A 234 -0.58 -12.10 7.35
CA LEU A 234 0.68 -12.09 8.10
C LEU A 234 0.79 -10.77 8.85
N VAL A 235 1.02 -10.82 10.17
CA VAL A 235 1.20 -9.63 10.99
C VAL A 235 2.62 -9.60 11.54
N VAL A 236 3.40 -8.60 11.12
CA VAL A 236 4.70 -8.28 11.73
C VAL A 236 4.44 -7.50 13.01
N PRO A 237 4.94 -7.96 14.18
CA PRO A 237 4.70 -7.30 15.46
C PRO A 237 5.28 -5.87 15.52
N GLU A 238 4.69 -5.03 16.40
CA GLU A 238 5.18 -3.69 16.68
C GLU A 238 6.66 -3.70 17.09
N GLY A 239 7.43 -2.76 16.55
CA GLY A 239 8.84 -2.60 16.85
C GLY A 239 9.75 -3.75 16.40
N ALA A 240 9.25 -4.76 15.72
CA ALA A 240 10.06 -5.87 15.23
C ALA A 240 11.12 -5.40 14.22
N VAL A 241 12.35 -5.89 14.34
CA VAL A 241 13.43 -5.70 13.37
C VAL A 241 13.56 -6.99 12.57
N VAL A 242 13.11 -6.94 11.33
CA VAL A 242 13.00 -8.08 10.42
C VAL A 242 14.13 -8.00 9.39
N VAL A 243 14.85 -9.09 9.20
CA VAL A 243 15.91 -9.19 8.20
C VAL A 243 15.67 -10.36 7.25
N PRO A 244 16.26 -10.36 6.04
CA PRO A 244 16.24 -11.54 5.19
C PRO A 244 17.05 -12.66 5.85
N GLY A 245 16.54 -13.89 5.78
CA GLY A 245 17.18 -15.09 6.28
C GLY A 245 16.90 -16.28 5.36
N ALA A 246 17.29 -17.45 5.80
CA ALA A 246 17.01 -18.71 5.12
C ALA A 246 16.62 -19.79 6.11
N ARG A 247 15.74 -20.70 5.72
CA ARG A 247 15.35 -21.90 6.49
C ARG A 247 15.70 -23.14 5.70
N ALA A 248 16.27 -24.13 6.36
CA ALA A 248 16.57 -25.41 5.72
C ALA A 248 15.27 -26.08 5.24
N VAL A 249 15.32 -26.76 4.11
CA VAL A 249 14.28 -27.68 3.66
C VAL A 249 14.49 -29.03 4.34
N THR A 250 13.48 -29.47 5.11
CA THR A 250 13.57 -30.68 5.92
C THR A 250 12.84 -31.87 5.32
N GLU A 251 12.16 -31.71 4.20
CA GLU A 251 11.32 -32.71 3.56
C GLU A 251 11.77 -33.04 2.14
N GLY A 252 11.34 -34.18 1.64
CA GLY A 252 11.65 -34.64 0.27
C GLY A 252 13.14 -34.81 0.03
N ALA A 253 13.61 -34.41 -1.15
CA ALA A 253 15.02 -34.44 -1.52
C ALA A 253 15.84 -33.24 -0.98
N GLY A 254 15.17 -32.25 -0.37
CA GLY A 254 15.77 -31.01 0.12
C GLY A 254 16.96 -31.19 1.04
N PRO A 255 16.91 -32.09 2.07
CA PRO A 255 18.04 -32.35 2.95
C PRO A 255 19.28 -32.88 2.20
N GLY A 256 19.08 -33.84 1.27
CA GLY A 256 20.17 -34.41 0.46
C GLY A 256 20.79 -33.38 -0.48
N TRP A 257 20.10 -32.34 -0.85
CA TRP A 257 20.62 -31.27 -1.71
C TRP A 257 21.17 -30.07 -0.91
N GLY A 258 21.10 -30.09 0.42
CA GLY A 258 21.47 -28.94 1.25
C GLY A 258 20.64 -27.67 0.96
N LEU A 259 19.38 -27.84 0.51
CA LEU A 259 18.55 -26.75 0.04
C LEU A 259 18.01 -25.93 1.20
N SER A 260 17.99 -24.61 1.03
CA SER A 260 17.35 -23.66 1.94
C SER A 260 16.42 -22.71 1.17
N LEU A 261 15.32 -22.30 1.79
CA LEU A 261 14.37 -21.33 1.25
C LEU A 261 14.51 -20.01 1.98
N ALA A 262 14.40 -18.91 1.25
CA ALA A 262 14.38 -17.58 1.84
C ALA A 262 13.19 -17.46 2.83
N THR A 263 13.44 -16.77 3.93
CA THR A 263 12.42 -16.51 4.95
C THR A 263 12.76 -15.22 5.72
N PRO A 264 11.78 -14.41 6.12
CA PRO A 264 12.01 -13.27 6.99
C PRO A 264 12.24 -13.73 8.43
N VAL A 265 13.13 -13.01 9.14
CA VAL A 265 13.50 -13.34 10.53
C VAL A 265 13.47 -12.09 11.38
N ILE A 266 12.72 -12.10 12.49
CA ILE A 266 12.83 -11.08 13.55
C ILE A 266 14.06 -11.41 14.37
N VAL A 267 15.07 -10.53 14.34
CA VAL A 267 16.32 -10.72 15.07
C VAL A 267 16.34 -10.01 16.40
N LYS A 268 15.54 -8.97 16.55
CA LYS A 268 15.34 -8.20 17.79
C LYS A 268 14.08 -7.36 17.70
N TYR A 269 13.73 -6.70 18.77
CA TYR A 269 12.78 -5.60 18.80
C TYR A 269 13.50 -4.26 18.95
N ARG A 270 12.85 -3.19 18.51
CA ARG A 270 13.41 -1.83 18.46
C ARG A 270 13.86 -1.37 19.83
N ASP A 271 15.07 -0.84 19.92
CA ASP A 271 15.72 -0.31 21.12
C ASP A 271 16.23 1.11 20.85
N ALA A 272 16.77 1.77 21.87
CA ALA A 272 17.31 3.13 21.77
C ALA A 272 18.41 3.27 20.67
N ARG A 273 19.19 2.22 20.39
CA ARG A 273 20.20 2.25 19.31
C ARG A 273 19.56 2.22 17.93
N THR A 274 18.47 1.47 17.79
CA THR A 274 17.69 1.44 16.54
C THR A 274 17.03 2.79 16.32
N ASP A 275 16.47 3.39 17.38
CA ASP A 275 15.83 4.71 17.34
C ASP A 275 16.82 5.80 16.91
N ALA A 276 18.04 5.82 17.45
CA ALA A 276 19.07 6.79 17.08
C ALA A 276 19.45 6.71 15.57
N ARG A 277 19.47 5.50 15.00
CA ARG A 277 19.71 5.34 13.54
C ARG A 277 18.58 5.86 12.70
N THR A 278 17.34 5.72 13.14
CA THR A 278 16.18 6.28 12.41
C THR A 278 16.06 7.78 12.59
N GLU A 279 16.58 8.38 13.67
CA GLU A 279 16.60 9.83 13.88
C GLU A 279 17.53 10.59 12.93
N LEU A 280 18.66 10.00 12.53
CA LEU A 280 19.58 10.62 11.57
C LEU A 280 18.91 10.93 10.23
N GLU A 281 17.84 10.23 9.89
CA GLU A 281 17.08 10.47 8.65
C GLU A 281 16.14 11.67 8.73
N ARG A 282 15.82 12.19 9.93
CA ARG A 282 14.95 13.37 10.10
C ARG A 282 15.53 14.64 9.46
N TRP A 283 16.83 14.73 9.32
CA TRP A 283 17.51 15.89 8.72
C TRP A 283 17.37 15.95 7.19
N ILE A 284 16.94 14.86 6.58
CA ILE A 284 16.73 14.76 5.12
C ILE A 284 15.30 15.16 4.72
N ARG A 285 14.40 15.21 5.68
CA ARG A 285 12.97 15.51 5.52
C ARG A 285 12.64 16.98 5.44
#